data_4f0d13c55677bbebb92b9011529eee87
#
_entry.id   4f0d13c55677bbebb92b9011529eee87
#
_cell.length_a   1.000
_cell.length_b   1.000
_cell.length_c   1.000
_cell.angle_alpha   90.00
_cell.angle_beta   90.00
_cell.angle_gamma   90.00
#
_symmetry.space_group_name_H-M   'P 1'
#
loop_
_entity.id
_entity.type
_entity.pdbx_description
1 polymer ?
#
loop_
_entity_poly.entity_id
_entity_poly.type
_entity_poly.pdbx_seq_one_letter_code
_entity_poly.pdbx_strand_id
1 'polypeptide(L)'
;MSDSIPTQLRFPAIAGFTVRADFEGGAVSSDFGALLLQGVDRQTGLIARLASAIQDRRHPSYIDHSLTDLLRQRIFQTACGYADGNDANSLRHDPVFKLAAERVPLDADNALASGSTFSRLENGLSRKDIYRLAKSFVDAFIDSYATPPAVIVLDMDHSEDRTHGQQELAFYNHHYGSHCYLPLFLFEGLSGKLITAVLRPGKRPTGRENAAIIGRVVRRLRQVWPDTHLILRGDGHFSNPELMALCEGDDQLDFIFGLAGNKVLLPAAEPLLSKARALHAQRCESARLKNQAEPAATRLYDDVVYQAGSWPKAYRVVLKAEIMALGDNPRFVVTSLVDPAPEALYRDLYCARGQDENFIKAVKNDLASDRTSDHAFLANHLRLFYACAAYNLIHSLRENTLCHTELAKAQPISIILKLFKLAVRVVQYKDRIKLHLPSSCPVKELLHRVTELLYLVRPPALT
;
A
#
# COMPACT_ATOMS: atom_id res chain seq x y z
N MET A 1 31.54 -40.89 14.91
CA MET A 1 30.35 -41.54 14.33
C MET A 1 29.57 -40.46 13.62
N SER A 2 29.52 -40.45 12.29
CA SER A 2 28.71 -39.49 11.53
C SER A 2 27.27 -40.01 11.62
N ASP A 3 26.44 -39.34 12.43
CA ASP A 3 25.00 -39.59 12.40
C ASP A 3 24.47 -39.23 10.99
N SER A 4 24.30 -40.24 10.16
CA SER A 4 23.66 -40.05 8.84
C SER A 4 22.21 -39.62 9.10
N ILE A 5 21.87 -38.40 8.67
CA ILE A 5 20.48 -37.91 8.70
C ILE A 5 19.62 -38.94 7.94
N PRO A 6 18.54 -39.46 8.54
CA PRO A 6 17.66 -40.40 7.87
C PRO A 6 17.16 -39.82 6.54
N THR A 7 17.33 -40.52 5.45
CA THR A 7 16.88 -40.09 4.12
C THR A 7 15.35 -40.05 3.97
N GLN A 8 14.61 -40.65 4.91
CA GLN A 8 13.15 -40.69 4.90
C GLN A 8 12.56 -40.25 6.24
N LEU A 9 11.53 -39.41 6.15
CA LEU A 9 10.66 -39.07 7.29
C LEU A 9 9.59 -40.15 7.43
N ARG A 10 9.33 -40.62 8.65
CA ARG A 10 8.32 -41.64 8.96
C ARG A 10 7.17 -41.02 9.73
N PHE A 11 5.95 -41.27 9.30
CA PHE A 11 4.73 -40.82 9.94
C PHE A 11 3.95 -42.03 10.48
N PRO A 12 3.02 -41.83 11.43
CA PRO A 12 2.09 -42.86 11.84
C PRO A 12 1.28 -43.37 10.64
N ALA A 13 0.86 -44.65 10.70
CA ALA A 13 -0.01 -45.18 9.68
C ALA A 13 -1.35 -44.42 9.63
N ILE A 14 -1.82 -44.08 8.44
CA ILE A 14 -3.08 -43.34 8.20
C ILE A 14 -3.99 -44.26 7.33
N ALA A 15 -5.19 -44.53 7.79
CA ALA A 15 -6.15 -45.39 7.11
C ALA A 15 -5.57 -46.77 6.67
N GLY A 16 -4.65 -47.33 7.47
CA GLY A 16 -4.00 -48.60 7.19
C GLY A 16 -2.77 -48.51 6.27
N PHE A 17 -2.42 -47.32 5.75
CA PHE A 17 -1.26 -47.13 4.90
C PHE A 17 -0.05 -46.66 5.70
N THR A 18 1.14 -47.20 5.39
CA THR A 18 2.39 -46.68 5.90
C THR A 18 2.71 -45.37 5.17
N VAL A 19 2.94 -44.28 5.92
CA VAL A 19 3.23 -42.96 5.37
C VAL A 19 4.72 -42.62 5.55
N ARG A 20 5.38 -42.30 4.46
CA ARG A 20 6.80 -41.88 4.44
C ARG A 20 6.96 -40.68 3.52
N ALA A 21 7.94 -39.81 3.81
CA ALA A 21 8.37 -38.74 2.93
C ALA A 21 9.88 -38.80 2.75
N ASP A 22 10.36 -38.37 1.59
CA ASP A 22 11.77 -38.25 1.23
C ASP A 22 12.04 -36.88 0.58
N PHE A 23 13.29 -36.65 0.19
CA PHE A 23 13.73 -35.42 -0.45
C PHE A 23 14.05 -35.61 -1.96
N GLU A 24 13.41 -36.58 -2.60
CA GLU A 24 13.62 -36.93 -4.01
C GLU A 24 12.64 -36.22 -4.96
N GLY A 25 11.87 -35.23 -4.47
CA GLY A 25 10.87 -34.47 -5.25
C GLY A 25 11.46 -33.60 -6.38
N GLY A 26 12.79 -33.46 -6.44
CA GLY A 26 13.48 -32.63 -7.43
C GLY A 26 13.49 -31.14 -7.07
N ALA A 27 13.75 -30.28 -8.04
CA ALA A 27 13.78 -28.83 -7.85
C ALA A 27 12.35 -28.27 -7.80
N VAL A 28 11.85 -28.02 -6.60
CA VAL A 28 10.49 -27.54 -6.35
C VAL A 28 10.57 -26.16 -5.68
N SER A 29 9.68 -25.25 -6.07
CA SER A 29 9.43 -23.98 -5.41
C SER A 29 7.96 -23.89 -5.01
N SER A 30 7.65 -23.14 -3.96
CA SER A 30 6.26 -22.81 -3.55
C SER A 30 5.79 -21.46 -4.09
N ASP A 31 6.58 -20.78 -4.92
CA ASP A 31 6.44 -19.36 -5.22
C ASP A 31 6.30 -19.07 -6.73
N PHE A 32 5.44 -19.83 -7.40
CA PHE A 32 5.13 -19.65 -8.83
C PHE A 32 4.79 -18.20 -9.18
N GLY A 33 4.14 -17.48 -8.26
CA GLY A 33 3.72 -16.09 -8.44
C GLY A 33 4.84 -15.10 -8.70
N ALA A 34 6.09 -15.42 -8.37
CA ALA A 34 7.23 -14.55 -8.71
C ALA A 34 7.36 -14.36 -10.24
N LEU A 35 6.94 -15.34 -11.04
CA LEU A 35 6.88 -15.21 -12.50
C LEU A 35 5.73 -14.29 -12.96
N LEU A 36 4.59 -14.32 -12.28
CA LEU A 36 3.50 -13.38 -12.56
C LEU A 36 3.94 -11.95 -12.27
N LEU A 37 4.63 -11.74 -11.15
CA LEU A 37 5.21 -10.43 -10.78
C LEU A 37 6.24 -9.95 -11.82
N GLN A 38 7.07 -10.85 -12.36
CA GLN A 38 7.98 -10.52 -13.46
C GLN A 38 7.22 -10.05 -14.70
N GLY A 39 6.11 -10.70 -15.04
CA GLY A 39 5.25 -10.28 -16.16
C GLY A 39 4.70 -8.87 -15.94
N VAL A 40 4.23 -8.56 -14.75
CA VAL A 40 3.76 -7.21 -14.40
C VAL A 40 4.90 -6.19 -14.45
N ASP A 41 6.07 -6.52 -13.89
CA ASP A 41 7.23 -5.61 -13.92
C ASP A 41 7.69 -5.30 -15.36
N ARG A 42 7.67 -6.29 -16.24
CA ARG A 42 7.97 -6.08 -17.68
C ARG A 42 6.99 -5.12 -18.36
N GLN A 43 5.72 -5.11 -17.93
CA GLN A 43 4.71 -4.19 -18.48
C GLN A 43 4.82 -2.78 -17.88
N THR A 44 5.10 -2.68 -16.58
CA THR A 44 5.11 -1.40 -15.84
C THR A 44 6.49 -0.72 -15.81
N GLY A 45 7.58 -1.48 -15.92
CA GLY A 45 8.95 -0.97 -15.78
C GLY A 45 9.28 -0.44 -14.38
N LEU A 46 8.47 -0.79 -13.36
CA LEU A 46 8.57 -0.21 -12.02
C LEU A 46 9.95 -0.42 -11.39
N ILE A 47 10.47 -1.65 -11.44
CA ILE A 47 11.75 -1.98 -10.79
C ILE A 47 12.92 -1.28 -11.47
N ALA A 48 12.95 -1.23 -12.79
CA ALA A 48 13.99 -0.51 -13.54
C ALA A 48 13.98 0.99 -13.21
N ARG A 49 12.80 1.59 -13.09
CA ARG A 49 12.62 2.99 -12.67
C ARG A 49 13.16 3.22 -11.26
N LEU A 50 12.81 2.36 -10.30
CA LEU A 50 13.32 2.48 -8.92
C LEU A 50 14.83 2.28 -8.87
N ALA A 51 15.39 1.34 -9.62
CA ALA A 51 16.82 1.12 -9.69
C ALA A 51 17.58 2.35 -10.23
N SER A 52 17.04 3.01 -11.25
CA SER A 52 17.63 4.23 -11.83
C SER A 52 17.64 5.44 -10.87
N ALA A 53 16.80 5.41 -9.84
CA ALA A 53 16.74 6.45 -8.82
C ALA A 53 17.88 6.35 -7.80
N ILE A 54 18.53 5.19 -7.68
CA ILE A 54 19.63 4.95 -6.76
C ILE A 54 20.96 5.20 -7.47
N GLN A 55 21.83 5.98 -6.85
CA GLN A 55 23.19 6.12 -7.35
C GLN A 55 24.02 4.92 -6.88
N ASP A 56 24.41 4.06 -7.80
CA ASP A 56 25.33 2.95 -7.50
C ASP A 56 26.74 3.50 -7.24
N ARG A 57 27.21 3.34 -6.01
CA ARG A 57 28.55 3.78 -5.59
C ARG A 57 29.53 2.63 -5.52
N ARG A 58 29.10 1.42 -5.89
CA ARG A 58 29.97 0.23 -5.90
C ARG A 58 30.95 0.31 -7.06
N HIS A 59 32.14 -0.19 -6.85
CA HIS A 59 33.10 -0.30 -7.94
C HIS A 59 32.63 -1.36 -8.96
N PRO A 60 32.60 -1.08 -10.27
CA PRO A 60 32.04 -1.97 -11.29
C PRO A 60 32.58 -3.40 -11.24
N SER A 61 33.88 -3.58 -10.96
CA SER A 61 34.52 -4.91 -10.89
C SER A 61 34.06 -5.80 -9.72
N TYR A 62 33.30 -5.25 -8.77
CA TYR A 62 32.79 -5.98 -7.59
C TYR A 62 31.26 -6.07 -7.59
N ILE A 63 30.62 -5.85 -8.74
CA ILE A 63 29.16 -5.93 -8.88
C ILE A 63 28.77 -7.30 -9.42
N ASP A 64 28.45 -8.25 -8.53
CA ASP A 64 27.88 -9.55 -8.91
C ASP A 64 26.38 -9.46 -9.21
N HIS A 65 25.69 -8.49 -8.61
CA HIS A 65 24.26 -8.25 -8.77
C HIS A 65 24.01 -6.78 -9.05
N SER A 66 23.33 -6.46 -10.15
CA SER A 66 22.91 -5.09 -10.48
C SER A 66 21.91 -4.55 -9.46
N LEU A 67 21.73 -3.22 -9.39
CA LEU A 67 20.67 -2.63 -8.55
C LEU A 67 19.28 -3.15 -8.95
N THR A 68 19.04 -3.34 -10.25
CA THR A 68 17.78 -3.90 -10.76
C THR A 68 17.56 -5.31 -10.25
N ASP A 69 18.59 -6.17 -10.26
CA ASP A 69 18.48 -7.54 -9.74
C ASP A 69 18.21 -7.56 -8.24
N LEU A 70 18.89 -6.70 -7.47
CA LEU A 70 18.70 -6.60 -6.04
C LEU A 70 17.27 -6.14 -5.70
N LEU A 71 16.79 -5.07 -6.33
CA LEU A 71 15.43 -4.58 -6.10
C LEU A 71 14.40 -5.62 -6.55
N ARG A 72 14.59 -6.25 -7.72
CA ARG A 72 13.69 -7.30 -8.23
C ARG A 72 13.58 -8.46 -7.26
N GLN A 73 14.71 -9.00 -6.83
CA GLN A 73 14.74 -10.09 -5.87
C GLN A 73 14.00 -9.72 -4.58
N ARG A 74 14.32 -8.58 -3.99
CA ARG A 74 13.76 -8.21 -2.68
C ARG A 74 12.28 -7.86 -2.75
N ILE A 75 11.85 -7.14 -3.79
CA ILE A 75 10.45 -6.78 -4.00
C ILE A 75 9.60 -8.04 -4.28
N PHE A 76 10.08 -8.97 -5.11
CA PHE A 76 9.34 -10.21 -5.39
C PHE A 76 9.26 -11.12 -4.17
N GLN A 77 10.34 -11.23 -3.38
CA GLN A 77 10.32 -11.95 -2.11
C GLN A 77 9.31 -11.34 -1.15
N THR A 78 9.30 -10.01 -0.99
CA THR A 78 8.32 -9.30 -0.15
C THR A 78 6.89 -9.55 -0.65
N ALA A 79 6.65 -9.45 -1.95
CA ALA A 79 5.33 -9.72 -2.56
C ALA A 79 4.88 -11.19 -2.40
N CYS A 80 5.82 -12.13 -2.29
CA CYS A 80 5.53 -13.52 -1.99
C CYS A 80 5.45 -13.82 -0.47
N GLY A 81 5.50 -12.80 0.41
CA GLY A 81 5.34 -12.93 1.85
C GLY A 81 6.63 -13.14 2.64
N TYR A 82 7.80 -12.94 2.03
CA TYR A 82 9.10 -13.04 2.68
C TYR A 82 9.63 -11.65 3.03
N ALA A 83 9.14 -11.10 4.13
CA ALA A 83 9.48 -9.74 4.55
C ALA A 83 10.83 -9.63 5.26
N ASP A 84 11.38 -10.72 5.80
CA ASP A 84 12.67 -10.71 6.48
C ASP A 84 13.84 -10.63 5.50
N GLY A 85 14.83 -9.78 5.80
CA GLY A 85 16.07 -9.69 5.03
C GLY A 85 16.86 -11.01 5.02
N ASN A 86 16.73 -11.83 6.08
CA ASN A 86 17.40 -13.13 6.18
C ASN A 86 16.79 -14.19 5.25
N ASP A 87 15.52 -14.05 4.84
CA ASP A 87 14.87 -14.95 3.90
C ASP A 87 15.66 -15.05 2.58
N ALA A 88 16.36 -13.97 2.20
CA ALA A 88 17.22 -13.96 1.02
C ALA A 88 18.30 -15.05 1.06
N ASN A 89 18.80 -15.43 2.25
CA ASN A 89 19.81 -16.49 2.37
C ASN A 89 19.26 -17.87 2.00
N SER A 90 18.03 -18.15 2.37
CA SER A 90 17.33 -19.41 2.06
C SER A 90 16.84 -19.43 0.61
N LEU A 91 16.35 -18.29 0.11
CA LEU A 91 15.71 -18.18 -1.20
C LEU A 91 16.70 -17.92 -2.36
N ARG A 92 17.99 -17.66 -2.08
CA ARG A 92 18.98 -17.36 -3.12
C ARG A 92 19.19 -18.48 -4.13
N HIS A 93 18.81 -19.70 -3.78
CA HIS A 93 18.92 -20.89 -4.64
C HIS A 93 17.56 -21.37 -5.15
N ASP A 94 16.46 -20.71 -4.77
CA ASP A 94 15.14 -21.08 -5.24
C ASP A 94 15.03 -20.94 -6.76
N PRO A 95 14.61 -21.99 -7.48
CA PRO A 95 14.64 -22.02 -8.93
C PRO A 95 13.66 -21.03 -9.57
N VAL A 96 12.54 -20.73 -8.93
CA VAL A 96 11.53 -19.79 -9.46
C VAL A 96 11.96 -18.34 -9.27
N PHE A 97 12.51 -17.98 -8.10
CA PHE A 97 13.07 -16.64 -7.92
C PHE A 97 14.27 -16.38 -8.84
N LYS A 98 15.08 -17.41 -9.12
CA LYS A 98 16.15 -17.30 -10.12
C LYS A 98 15.59 -17.05 -11.53
N LEU A 99 14.55 -17.77 -11.94
CA LEU A 99 13.86 -17.54 -13.21
C LEU A 99 13.24 -16.15 -13.28
N ALA A 100 12.56 -15.70 -12.21
CA ALA A 100 11.98 -14.37 -12.14
C ALA A 100 13.05 -13.26 -12.22
N ALA A 101 14.28 -13.55 -11.78
CA ALA A 101 15.45 -12.68 -11.93
C ALA A 101 16.22 -12.93 -13.25
N GLU A 102 15.63 -13.65 -14.21
CA GLU A 102 16.22 -13.96 -15.52
C GLU A 102 17.54 -14.76 -15.46
N ARG A 103 17.67 -15.60 -14.42
CA ARG A 103 18.84 -16.48 -14.22
C ARG A 103 18.50 -17.93 -14.48
N VAL A 104 19.54 -18.72 -14.82
CA VAL A 104 19.41 -20.16 -14.99
C VAL A 104 19.02 -20.81 -13.67
N PRO A 105 17.87 -21.52 -13.58
CA PRO A 105 17.27 -21.92 -12.31
C PRO A 105 18.06 -22.97 -11.55
N LEU A 106 18.65 -23.95 -12.24
CA LEU A 106 19.32 -25.10 -11.60
C LEU A 106 20.87 -24.97 -11.59
N ASP A 107 21.40 -23.85 -12.02
CA ASP A 107 22.83 -23.54 -11.93
C ASP A 107 23.19 -23.14 -10.49
N ALA A 108 24.00 -23.99 -9.82
CA ALA A 108 24.39 -23.74 -8.42
C ALA A 108 25.27 -22.49 -8.26
N ASP A 109 26.10 -22.19 -9.26
CA ASP A 109 27.06 -21.08 -9.21
C ASP A 109 26.38 -19.72 -9.45
N ASN A 110 25.16 -19.73 -10.01
CA ASN A 110 24.38 -18.53 -10.31
C ASN A 110 23.33 -18.22 -9.24
N ALA A 111 23.76 -18.14 -7.98
CA ALA A 111 22.87 -17.81 -6.87
C ALA A 111 22.42 -16.34 -6.90
N LEU A 112 21.26 -16.07 -6.32
CA LEU A 112 20.79 -14.70 -6.07
C LEU A 112 21.54 -14.07 -4.89
N ALA A 113 21.31 -12.78 -4.65
CA ALA A 113 21.98 -12.04 -3.58
C ALA A 113 21.65 -12.58 -2.20
N SER A 114 22.62 -12.50 -1.29
CA SER A 114 22.48 -12.88 0.12
C SER A 114 21.95 -11.74 0.97
N GLY A 115 21.48 -12.03 2.20
CA GLY A 115 21.04 -11.04 3.17
C GLY A 115 22.12 -9.98 3.49
N SER A 116 23.41 -10.36 3.53
CA SER A 116 24.50 -9.40 3.72
C SER A 116 24.67 -8.42 2.56
N THR A 117 24.34 -8.83 1.34
CA THR A 117 24.34 -7.93 0.17
C THR A 117 23.21 -6.92 0.27
N PHE A 118 22.02 -7.33 0.72
CA PHE A 118 20.91 -6.42 1.00
C PHE A 118 21.23 -5.44 2.12
N SER A 119 21.79 -5.92 3.23
CA SER A 119 22.21 -5.03 4.32
C SER A 119 23.17 -3.95 3.84
N ARG A 120 24.16 -4.29 2.96
CA ARG A 120 25.06 -3.28 2.38
C ARG A 120 24.31 -2.30 1.47
N LEU A 121 23.35 -2.74 0.66
CA LEU A 121 22.54 -1.84 -0.15
C LEU A 121 21.70 -0.91 0.72
N GLU A 122 20.95 -1.44 1.68
CA GLU A 122 20.06 -0.70 2.55
C GLU A 122 20.81 0.38 3.35
N ASN A 123 21.97 0.04 3.90
CA ASN A 123 22.80 0.96 4.66
C ASN A 123 23.70 1.88 3.80
N GLY A 124 23.78 1.64 2.50
CA GLY A 124 24.57 2.46 1.56
C GLY A 124 23.81 3.64 0.96
N LEU A 125 22.51 3.79 1.23
CA LEU A 125 21.69 4.85 0.63
C LEU A 125 21.92 6.22 1.27
N SER A 126 21.78 7.24 0.44
CA SER A 126 21.74 8.64 0.89
C SER A 126 20.30 9.17 0.93
N ARG A 127 20.10 10.29 1.64
CA ARG A 127 18.81 11.02 1.63
C ARG A 127 18.39 11.44 0.21
N LYS A 128 19.34 11.70 -0.70
CA LYS A 128 19.04 12.00 -2.11
C LYS A 128 18.48 10.80 -2.85
N ASP A 129 19.00 9.60 -2.56
CA ASP A 129 18.48 8.36 -3.16
C ASP A 129 17.04 8.09 -2.69
N ILE A 130 16.77 8.23 -1.40
CA ILE A 130 15.42 8.12 -0.84
C ILE A 130 14.44 9.12 -1.47
N TYR A 131 14.87 10.39 -1.64
CA TYR A 131 14.03 11.40 -2.29
C TYR A 131 13.71 11.02 -3.75
N ARG A 132 14.71 10.55 -4.51
CA ARG A 132 14.52 10.11 -5.90
C ARG A 132 13.63 8.90 -6.01
N LEU A 133 13.77 7.94 -5.07
CA LEU A 133 12.88 6.78 -4.99
C LEU A 133 11.43 7.21 -4.74
N ALA A 134 11.18 8.07 -3.75
CA ALA A 134 9.84 8.61 -3.50
C ALA A 134 9.25 9.29 -4.73
N LYS A 135 10.06 10.11 -5.45
CA LYS A 135 9.66 10.73 -6.72
C LYS A 135 9.36 9.70 -7.80
N SER A 136 10.14 8.62 -7.89
CA SER A 136 9.94 7.56 -8.88
C SER A 136 8.62 6.82 -8.70
N PHE A 137 8.11 6.70 -7.47
CA PHE A 137 6.76 6.20 -7.22
C PHE A 137 5.71 7.14 -7.78
N VAL A 138 5.85 8.45 -7.58
CA VAL A 138 4.93 9.45 -8.17
C VAL A 138 4.96 9.39 -9.70
N ASP A 139 6.16 9.27 -10.29
CA ASP A 139 6.31 9.15 -11.75
C ASP A 139 5.67 7.85 -12.27
N ALA A 140 5.82 6.72 -11.55
CA ALA A 140 5.17 5.46 -11.90
C ALA A 140 3.64 5.54 -11.79
N PHE A 141 3.12 6.25 -10.80
CA PHE A 141 1.69 6.54 -10.67
C PHE A 141 1.18 7.33 -11.87
N ILE A 142 1.87 8.40 -12.27
CA ILE A 142 1.52 9.22 -13.44
C ILE A 142 1.46 8.35 -14.71
N ASP A 143 2.50 7.53 -14.94
CA ASP A 143 2.61 6.67 -16.13
C ASP A 143 1.59 5.53 -16.14
N SER A 144 0.94 5.24 -15.01
CA SER A 144 -0.14 4.25 -14.94
C SER A 144 -1.47 4.72 -15.58
N TYR A 145 -1.55 5.97 -16.01
CA TYR A 145 -2.69 6.54 -16.70
C TYR A 145 -2.34 6.80 -18.18
N ALA A 146 -3.14 6.25 -19.08
CA ALA A 146 -2.96 6.47 -20.51
C ALA A 146 -3.28 7.93 -20.95
N THR A 147 -4.16 8.59 -20.21
CA THR A 147 -4.56 10.00 -20.44
C THR A 147 -4.68 10.71 -19.09
N PRO A 148 -4.43 12.04 -19.04
CA PRO A 148 -4.64 12.80 -17.80
C PRO A 148 -6.06 12.59 -17.26
N PRO A 149 -6.21 12.20 -15.98
CA PRO A 149 -7.53 12.06 -15.38
C PRO A 149 -8.17 13.43 -15.12
N ALA A 150 -9.50 13.51 -15.17
CA ALA A 150 -10.21 14.75 -14.86
C ALA A 150 -10.07 15.14 -13.38
N VAL A 151 -10.09 14.15 -12.48
CA VAL A 151 -10.01 14.35 -11.03
C VAL A 151 -9.09 13.30 -10.41
N ILE A 152 -8.29 13.70 -9.44
CA ILE A 152 -7.49 12.82 -8.56
C ILE A 152 -7.79 13.17 -7.10
N VAL A 153 -8.15 12.18 -6.31
CA VAL A 153 -8.30 12.31 -4.86
C VAL A 153 -7.03 11.79 -4.19
N LEU A 154 -6.31 12.68 -3.52
CA LEU A 154 -5.08 12.38 -2.80
C LEU A 154 -5.41 12.06 -1.33
N ASP A 155 -5.56 10.78 -1.01
CA ASP A 155 -5.77 10.32 0.36
C ASP A 155 -4.46 10.29 1.12
N MET A 156 -4.47 10.93 2.28
CA MET A 156 -3.29 11.08 3.13
C MET A 156 -3.58 10.52 4.51
N ASP A 157 -2.75 9.60 4.96
CA ASP A 157 -2.81 9.15 6.34
C ASP A 157 -1.44 8.77 6.90
N HIS A 158 -1.29 8.86 8.22
CA HIS A 158 -0.12 8.37 8.94
C HIS A 158 -0.47 7.03 9.57
N SER A 159 0.52 6.12 9.58
CA SER A 159 0.38 4.85 10.28
C SER A 159 1.46 4.69 11.33
N GLU A 160 1.17 3.99 12.43
CA GLU A 160 2.17 3.61 13.42
C GLU A 160 2.98 2.42 12.90
N ASP A 161 4.32 2.52 12.85
CA ASP A 161 5.24 1.40 12.68
C ASP A 161 6.05 1.24 13.97
N ARG A 162 5.69 0.25 14.79
CA ARG A 162 6.35 0.01 16.08
C ARG A 162 7.81 -0.38 15.90
N THR A 163 8.66 0.22 16.73
CA THR A 163 10.07 -0.12 16.80
C THR A 163 10.36 -0.91 18.08
N HIS A 164 11.27 -1.88 17.99
CA HIS A 164 11.56 -2.82 19.07
C HIS A 164 13.01 -2.71 19.59
N GLY A 165 13.68 -1.60 19.31
CA GLY A 165 15.04 -1.33 19.73
C GLY A 165 15.39 0.15 19.68
N GLN A 166 16.66 0.46 19.85
CA GLN A 166 17.17 1.84 19.74
C GLN A 166 17.46 2.20 18.28
N GLN A 167 16.41 2.30 17.48
CA GLN A 167 16.53 2.66 16.07
C GLN A 167 16.62 4.17 15.92
N GLU A 168 17.40 4.62 14.94
CA GLU A 168 17.59 6.04 14.62
C GLU A 168 16.23 6.71 14.34
N LEU A 169 15.96 7.85 14.99
CA LEU A 169 14.71 8.65 14.84
C LEU A 169 13.43 7.93 15.28
N ALA A 170 13.52 6.81 15.97
CA ALA A 170 12.38 6.24 16.69
C ALA A 170 12.14 7.08 17.96
N PHE A 171 10.89 7.50 18.18
CA PHE A 171 10.50 8.28 19.34
C PHE A 171 9.25 7.70 19.97
N TYR A 172 9.12 7.90 21.30
CA TYR A 172 7.89 7.55 21.99
C TYR A 172 6.75 8.47 21.52
N ASN A 173 5.68 7.86 21.08
CA ASN A 173 4.47 8.57 20.63
C ASN A 173 3.35 8.34 21.65
N HIS A 174 2.91 9.41 22.31
CA HIS A 174 1.89 9.33 23.36
C HIS A 174 0.51 8.90 22.85
N HIS A 175 0.20 9.16 21.56
CA HIS A 175 -1.07 8.74 20.97
C HIS A 175 -1.14 7.21 20.83
N TYR A 176 -0.04 6.58 20.43
CA TYR A 176 0.03 5.14 20.24
C TYR A 176 0.57 4.40 21.47
N GLY A 177 1.13 5.11 22.47
CA GLY A 177 1.72 4.51 23.65
C GLY A 177 2.97 3.65 23.38
N SER A 178 3.69 3.93 22.32
CA SER A 178 4.83 3.12 21.86
C SER A 178 5.97 3.95 21.27
N HIS A 179 7.18 3.36 21.21
CA HIS A 179 8.24 3.87 20.34
C HIS A 179 7.96 3.41 18.90
N CYS A 180 7.93 4.34 17.97
CA CYS A 180 7.53 4.03 16.60
C CYS A 180 8.17 4.98 15.57
N TYR A 181 7.95 4.66 14.30
CA TYR A 181 7.95 5.58 13.17
C TYR A 181 6.51 5.93 12.79
N LEU A 182 6.33 7.00 12.03
CA LEU A 182 5.04 7.45 11.52
C LEU A 182 5.11 7.67 10.01
N PRO A 183 5.18 6.60 9.19
CA PRO A 183 5.13 6.77 7.76
C PRO A 183 3.87 7.51 7.33
N LEU A 184 4.04 8.42 6.38
CA LEU A 184 2.96 9.06 5.64
C LEU A 184 2.73 8.27 4.36
N PHE A 185 1.52 7.80 4.15
CA PHE A 185 1.08 7.18 2.91
C PHE A 185 0.24 8.15 2.08
N LEU A 186 0.42 8.10 0.77
CA LEU A 186 -0.43 8.77 -0.20
C LEU A 186 -1.00 7.75 -1.17
N PHE A 187 -2.33 7.65 -1.21
CA PHE A 187 -3.03 6.84 -2.19
C PHE A 187 -3.91 7.70 -3.09
N GLU A 188 -4.21 7.21 -4.27
CA GLU A 188 -5.30 7.72 -5.06
C GLU A 188 -6.60 7.08 -4.56
N GLY A 189 -7.50 7.89 -4.03
CA GLY A 189 -8.63 7.45 -3.21
C GLY A 189 -9.75 6.74 -3.96
N LEU A 190 -9.77 6.78 -5.29
CA LEU A 190 -10.78 6.10 -6.12
C LEU A 190 -10.29 4.73 -6.61
N SER A 191 -9.03 4.64 -7.03
CA SER A 191 -8.44 3.40 -7.56
C SER A 191 -7.71 2.57 -6.49
N GLY A 192 -7.22 3.21 -5.43
CA GLY A 192 -6.34 2.59 -4.44
C GLY A 192 -4.90 2.44 -4.90
N LYS A 193 -4.48 3.13 -5.96
CA LYS A 193 -3.08 3.17 -6.40
C LYS A 193 -2.23 3.89 -5.37
N LEU A 194 -1.13 3.28 -4.93
CA LEU A 194 -0.18 3.97 -4.07
C LEU A 194 0.62 4.98 -4.90
N ILE A 195 0.52 6.26 -4.54
CA ILE A 195 1.25 7.35 -5.18
C ILE A 195 2.68 7.41 -4.66
N THR A 196 2.83 7.41 -3.33
CA THR A 196 4.14 7.32 -2.65
C THR A 196 3.95 7.08 -1.15
N ALA A 197 5.04 6.73 -0.47
CA ALA A 197 5.09 6.72 0.99
C ALA A 197 6.38 7.39 1.46
N VAL A 198 6.38 7.94 2.68
CA VAL A 198 7.55 8.58 3.27
C VAL A 198 7.67 8.13 4.72
N LEU A 199 8.73 7.38 5.06
CA LEU A 199 9.03 7.05 6.45
C LEU A 199 9.34 8.35 7.22
N ARG A 200 8.76 8.49 8.40
CA ARG A 200 8.92 9.68 9.24
C ARG A 200 9.34 9.28 10.65
N PRO A 201 10.06 10.18 11.35
CA PRO A 201 10.29 10.01 12.79
C PRO A 201 9.00 9.81 13.56
N GLY A 202 9.03 9.12 14.70
CA GLY A 202 7.88 8.83 15.54
C GLY A 202 7.21 10.06 16.19
N LYS A 203 7.75 11.26 16.00
CA LYS A 203 7.17 12.52 16.48
C LYS A 203 5.97 12.93 15.64
N ARG A 204 4.96 13.54 16.28
CA ARG A 204 3.81 14.13 15.57
C ARG A 204 4.30 15.08 14.47
N PRO A 205 3.88 14.89 13.21
CA PRO A 205 4.26 15.78 12.12
C PRO A 205 3.70 17.19 12.29
N THR A 206 4.48 18.18 11.89
CA THR A 206 4.00 19.57 11.80
C THR A 206 3.27 19.79 10.47
N GLY A 207 2.37 20.79 10.43
CA GLY A 207 1.69 21.19 9.19
C GLY A 207 2.68 21.55 8.08
N ARG A 208 3.78 22.25 8.43
CA ARG A 208 4.84 22.63 7.48
C ARG A 208 5.53 21.40 6.86
N GLU A 209 5.79 20.37 7.65
CA GLU A 209 6.41 19.13 7.13
C GLU A 209 5.47 18.40 6.18
N ASN A 210 4.18 18.29 6.54
CA ASN A 210 3.18 17.69 5.67
C ASN A 210 3.03 18.49 4.37
N ALA A 211 2.87 19.82 4.46
CA ALA A 211 2.77 20.71 3.30
C ALA A 211 4.01 20.62 2.39
N ALA A 212 5.22 20.48 2.96
CA ALA A 212 6.44 20.31 2.18
C ALA A 212 6.49 18.99 1.41
N ILE A 213 5.98 17.89 1.94
CA ILE A 213 5.91 16.60 1.25
C ILE A 213 4.82 16.66 0.17
N ILE A 214 3.60 17.02 0.56
CA ILE A 214 2.44 17.06 -0.34
C ILE A 214 2.65 18.05 -1.48
N GLY A 215 3.19 19.24 -1.20
CA GLY A 215 3.48 20.25 -2.21
C GLY A 215 4.51 19.79 -3.27
N ARG A 216 5.41 18.84 -2.94
CA ARG A 216 6.28 18.23 -3.97
C ARG A 216 5.50 17.28 -4.87
N VAL A 217 4.59 16.50 -4.33
CA VAL A 217 3.72 15.60 -5.10
C VAL A 217 2.80 16.42 -5.99
N VAL A 218 2.07 17.38 -5.45
CA VAL A 218 1.19 18.28 -6.20
C VAL A 218 1.94 18.97 -7.33
N ARG A 219 3.10 19.57 -7.04
CA ARG A 219 3.94 20.21 -8.08
C ARG A 219 4.34 19.23 -9.18
N ARG A 220 4.67 17.98 -8.83
CA ARG A 220 5.01 16.97 -9.85
C ARG A 220 3.80 16.58 -10.70
N LEU A 221 2.63 16.41 -10.10
CA LEU A 221 1.38 16.16 -10.82
C LEU A 221 1.05 17.34 -11.77
N ARG A 222 1.15 18.57 -11.31
CA ARG A 222 0.90 19.79 -12.12
C ARG A 222 1.83 19.91 -13.33
N GLN A 223 3.09 19.48 -13.21
CA GLN A 223 4.02 19.47 -14.34
C GLN A 223 3.56 18.58 -15.50
N VAL A 224 2.79 17.52 -15.22
CA VAL A 224 2.35 16.55 -16.22
C VAL A 224 0.86 16.71 -16.53
N TRP A 225 0.05 17.03 -15.53
CA TRP A 225 -1.40 17.17 -15.58
C TRP A 225 -1.82 18.57 -15.09
N PRO A 226 -1.61 19.63 -15.87
CA PRO A 226 -1.90 20.99 -15.43
C PRO A 226 -3.37 21.24 -15.12
N ASP A 227 -4.26 20.58 -15.88
CA ASP A 227 -5.72 20.82 -15.82
C ASP A 227 -6.48 19.79 -14.94
N THR A 228 -5.80 18.80 -14.37
CA THR A 228 -6.43 17.81 -13.50
C THR A 228 -6.87 18.44 -12.19
N HIS A 229 -8.13 18.27 -11.81
CA HIS A 229 -8.60 18.72 -10.50
C HIS A 229 -8.06 17.80 -9.40
N LEU A 230 -7.35 18.35 -8.44
CA LEU A 230 -6.78 17.61 -7.31
C LEU A 230 -7.57 17.90 -6.03
N ILE A 231 -7.87 16.86 -5.26
CA ILE A 231 -8.54 17.00 -3.97
C ILE A 231 -7.67 16.34 -2.91
N LEU A 232 -7.14 17.12 -1.95
CA LEU A 232 -6.46 16.60 -0.77
C LEU A 232 -7.50 16.10 0.23
N ARG A 233 -7.44 14.84 0.63
CA ARG A 233 -8.35 14.28 1.61
C ARG A 233 -7.57 13.66 2.77
N GLY A 234 -7.96 13.98 4.02
CA GLY A 234 -7.27 13.49 5.19
C GLY A 234 -8.10 13.62 6.47
N ASP A 235 -7.61 13.08 7.56
CA ASP A 235 -8.23 13.21 8.86
C ASP A 235 -7.98 14.59 9.51
N GLY A 236 -8.32 14.74 10.78
CA GLY A 236 -8.16 15.99 11.52
C GLY A 236 -6.69 16.42 11.73
N HIS A 237 -5.71 15.55 11.52
CA HIS A 237 -4.31 15.91 11.60
C HIS A 237 -3.85 16.78 10.41
N PHE A 238 -4.58 16.72 9.29
CA PHE A 238 -4.29 17.50 8.09
C PHE A 238 -5.03 18.85 8.03
N SER A 239 -5.96 19.12 8.96
CA SER A 239 -6.66 20.41 9.05
C SER A 239 -5.76 21.51 9.64
N ASN A 240 -4.68 21.85 8.94
CA ASN A 240 -3.71 22.85 9.38
C ASN A 240 -3.53 23.97 8.34
N PRO A 241 -3.13 25.21 8.78
CA PRO A 241 -3.04 26.38 7.92
C PRO A 241 -2.11 26.20 6.73
N GLU A 242 -1.03 25.45 6.90
CA GLU A 242 0.01 25.29 5.86
C GLU A 242 -0.49 24.46 4.67
N LEU A 243 -1.29 23.41 4.92
CA LEU A 243 -1.93 22.64 3.84
C LEU A 243 -3.06 23.41 3.18
N MET A 244 -3.85 24.14 3.97
CA MET A 244 -4.89 25.03 3.42
C MET A 244 -4.29 26.11 2.52
N ALA A 245 -3.19 26.72 2.95
CA ALA A 245 -2.48 27.71 2.15
C ALA A 245 -1.86 27.12 0.85
N LEU A 246 -1.44 25.84 0.88
CA LEU A 246 -1.00 25.16 -0.33
C LEU A 246 -2.14 25.05 -1.35
N CYS A 247 -3.35 24.73 -0.90
CA CYS A 247 -4.53 24.63 -1.76
C CYS A 247 -4.97 25.98 -2.32
N GLU A 248 -4.84 27.05 -1.54
CA GLU A 248 -5.18 28.40 -1.99
C GLU A 248 -4.25 28.96 -3.07
N GLY A 249 -3.08 28.41 -3.19
CA GLY A 249 -2.12 28.78 -4.23
C GLY A 249 -2.35 28.13 -5.60
N ASP A 250 -3.40 27.29 -5.75
CA ASP A 250 -3.69 26.53 -6.97
C ASP A 250 -5.21 26.36 -7.13
N ASP A 251 -5.81 27.06 -8.10
CA ASP A 251 -7.25 27.07 -8.35
C ASP A 251 -7.87 25.69 -8.72
N GLN A 252 -7.03 24.71 -9.06
CA GLN A 252 -7.44 23.32 -9.35
C GLN A 252 -7.09 22.38 -8.18
N LEU A 253 -6.82 22.90 -6.97
CA LEU A 253 -6.48 22.11 -5.80
C LEU A 253 -7.42 22.43 -4.65
N ASP A 254 -8.30 21.50 -4.34
CA ASP A 254 -9.20 21.58 -3.20
C ASP A 254 -8.77 20.67 -2.06
N PHE A 255 -9.41 20.84 -0.90
CA PHE A 255 -9.22 19.98 0.25
C PHE A 255 -10.53 19.61 0.95
N ILE A 256 -10.48 18.46 1.64
CA ILE A 256 -11.53 17.99 2.56
C ILE A 256 -10.86 17.29 3.74
N PHE A 257 -10.91 17.91 4.93
CA PHE A 257 -10.23 17.43 6.13
C PHE A 257 -11.21 17.25 7.27
N GLY A 258 -11.01 16.21 8.09
CA GLY A 258 -11.68 16.09 9.36
C GLY A 258 -11.37 17.29 10.25
N LEU A 259 -12.31 17.66 11.11
CA LEU A 259 -12.13 18.75 12.05
C LEU A 259 -12.64 18.34 13.43
N ALA A 260 -11.83 18.58 14.46
CA ALA A 260 -12.25 18.32 15.83
C ALA A 260 -13.30 19.34 16.30
N GLY A 261 -14.30 18.87 17.03
CA GLY A 261 -15.26 19.73 17.70
C GLY A 261 -14.56 20.66 18.71
N ASN A 262 -15.02 21.89 18.81
CA ASN A 262 -14.50 22.88 19.73
C ASN A 262 -15.62 23.75 20.34
N LYS A 263 -15.26 24.69 21.22
CA LYS A 263 -16.21 25.57 21.93
C LYS A 263 -17.06 26.47 21.02
N VAL A 264 -16.75 26.58 19.73
CA VAL A 264 -17.54 27.34 18.75
C VAL A 264 -18.39 26.39 17.90
N LEU A 265 -17.81 25.32 17.38
CA LEU A 265 -18.47 24.37 16.48
C LEU A 265 -19.53 23.51 17.19
N LEU A 266 -19.29 23.12 18.45
CA LEU A 266 -20.24 22.30 19.19
C LEU A 266 -21.57 23.06 19.43
N PRO A 267 -21.58 24.32 19.90
CA PRO A 267 -22.82 25.12 19.98
C PRO A 267 -23.44 25.38 18.59
N ALA A 268 -22.66 25.59 17.55
CA ALA A 268 -23.16 25.77 16.19
C ALA A 268 -23.91 24.54 15.65
N ALA A 269 -23.54 23.32 16.09
CA ALA A 269 -24.21 22.09 15.73
C ALA A 269 -25.51 21.82 16.53
N GLU A 270 -25.74 22.49 17.63
CA GLU A 270 -26.88 22.22 18.55
C GLU A 270 -28.26 22.34 17.89
N PRO A 271 -28.55 23.35 17.03
CA PRO A 271 -29.83 23.40 16.32
C PRO A 271 -30.07 22.18 15.43
N LEU A 272 -29.00 21.64 14.76
CA LEU A 272 -29.10 20.47 13.94
C LEU A 272 -29.25 19.20 14.77
N LEU A 273 -28.56 19.10 15.92
CA LEU A 273 -28.68 18.00 16.88
C LEU A 273 -30.08 17.93 17.44
N SER A 274 -30.67 19.07 17.82
CA SER A 274 -32.06 19.13 18.32
C SER A 274 -33.05 18.60 17.29
N LYS A 275 -32.92 19.00 16.03
CA LYS A 275 -33.75 18.46 14.94
C LYS A 275 -33.54 16.94 14.76
N ALA A 276 -32.29 16.48 14.84
CA ALA A 276 -31.95 15.06 14.69
C ALA A 276 -32.53 14.22 15.86
N ARG A 277 -32.49 14.71 17.11
CA ARG A 277 -33.13 14.07 18.29
C ARG A 277 -34.63 13.93 18.10
N ALA A 278 -35.33 15.02 17.73
CA ALA A 278 -36.77 14.99 17.48
C ALA A 278 -37.15 13.98 16.39
N LEU A 279 -36.41 13.98 15.28
CA LEU A 279 -36.61 13.02 14.17
C LEU A 279 -36.32 11.58 14.58
N HIS A 280 -35.28 11.35 15.39
CA HIS A 280 -34.96 10.04 15.92
C HIS A 280 -36.04 9.48 16.80
N ALA A 281 -36.54 10.29 17.76
CA ALA A 281 -37.65 9.93 18.63
C ALA A 281 -38.92 9.58 17.83
N GLN A 282 -39.29 10.40 16.84
CA GLN A 282 -40.42 10.11 15.96
C GLN A 282 -40.26 8.80 15.17
N ARG A 283 -39.04 8.51 14.66
CA ARG A 283 -38.75 7.27 13.93
C ARG A 283 -38.83 6.04 14.84
N CYS A 284 -38.33 6.15 16.07
CA CYS A 284 -38.41 5.06 17.06
C CYS A 284 -39.87 4.79 17.44
N GLU A 285 -40.67 5.81 17.69
CA GLU A 285 -42.11 5.67 17.98
C GLU A 285 -42.86 5.02 16.81
N SER A 286 -42.60 5.49 15.59
CA SER A 286 -43.19 4.90 14.38
C SER A 286 -42.81 3.44 14.19
N ALA A 287 -41.57 3.06 14.49
CA ALA A 287 -41.09 1.68 14.41
C ALA A 287 -41.81 0.80 15.46
N ARG A 288 -41.96 1.28 16.70
CA ARG A 288 -42.69 0.57 17.76
C ARG A 288 -44.14 0.33 17.38
N LEU A 289 -44.83 1.35 16.87
CA LEU A 289 -46.22 1.24 16.43
C LEU A 289 -46.40 0.23 15.28
N LYS A 290 -45.38 0.09 14.42
CA LYS A 290 -45.35 -0.86 13.31
C LYS A 290 -44.74 -2.23 13.64
N ASN A 291 -44.37 -2.44 14.91
CA ASN A 291 -43.66 -3.62 15.37
C ASN A 291 -42.39 -3.95 14.53
N GLN A 292 -41.64 -2.88 14.20
CA GLN A 292 -40.38 -2.94 13.42
C GLN A 292 -39.19 -2.61 14.34
N ALA A 293 -37.98 -3.00 13.90
CA ALA A 293 -36.75 -2.64 14.61
C ALA A 293 -36.56 -1.11 14.59
N GLU A 294 -36.18 -0.56 15.74
CA GLU A 294 -35.86 0.86 15.86
C GLU A 294 -34.61 1.21 15.01
N PRO A 295 -34.57 2.41 14.44
CA PRO A 295 -33.42 2.82 13.66
C PRO A 295 -32.16 2.91 14.54
N ALA A 296 -31.08 2.27 14.11
CA ALA A 296 -29.79 2.27 14.83
C ALA A 296 -29.19 3.68 14.96
N ALA A 297 -29.46 4.58 14.01
CA ALA A 297 -29.04 5.97 14.04
C ALA A 297 -29.93 6.86 13.17
N THR A 298 -29.99 8.15 13.53
CA THR A 298 -30.56 9.21 12.67
C THR A 298 -29.47 10.23 12.41
N ARG A 299 -29.27 10.57 11.12
CA ARG A 299 -28.25 11.51 10.67
C ARG A 299 -28.88 12.66 9.93
N LEU A 300 -28.44 13.88 10.25
CA LEU A 300 -28.73 15.10 9.51
C LEU A 300 -27.44 15.82 9.20
N TYR A 301 -27.44 16.57 8.10
CA TYR A 301 -26.28 17.30 7.62
C TYR A 301 -26.65 18.75 7.35
N ASP A 302 -25.71 19.64 7.63
CA ASP A 302 -25.79 21.08 7.36
C ASP A 302 -24.38 21.61 7.20
N ASP A 303 -24.23 22.88 6.90
CA ASP A 303 -22.92 23.53 6.88
C ASP A 303 -22.95 24.91 7.49
N VAL A 304 -21.79 25.37 7.91
CA VAL A 304 -21.58 26.72 8.46
C VAL A 304 -20.26 27.27 7.92
N VAL A 305 -20.15 28.59 7.90
CA VAL A 305 -18.87 29.26 7.64
C VAL A 305 -18.17 29.46 8.98
N TYR A 306 -16.93 28.97 9.08
CA TYR A 306 -16.13 29.02 10.29
C TYR A 306 -14.67 29.42 9.99
N GLN A 307 -14.09 30.21 10.89
CA GLN A 307 -12.67 30.57 10.86
C GLN A 307 -12.03 30.25 12.22
N ALA A 308 -11.02 29.38 12.22
CA ALA A 308 -10.17 29.20 13.38
C ALA A 308 -9.15 30.36 13.48
N GLY A 309 -8.70 30.67 14.69
CA GLY A 309 -7.78 31.79 14.91
C GLY A 309 -6.42 31.68 14.16
N SER A 310 -6.03 30.45 13.76
CA SER A 310 -4.82 30.19 12.98
C SER A 310 -5.07 30.16 11.47
N TRP A 311 -6.29 30.25 11.00
CA TRP A 311 -6.61 30.15 9.57
C TRP A 311 -6.57 31.54 8.90
N PRO A 312 -6.09 31.61 7.65
CA PRO A 312 -5.99 32.90 6.94
C PRO A 312 -7.36 33.49 6.61
N LYS A 313 -8.37 32.65 6.40
CA LYS A 313 -9.75 33.05 6.09
C LYS A 313 -10.75 32.05 6.67
N ALA A 314 -12.03 32.37 6.53
CA ALA A 314 -13.13 31.47 6.84
C ALA A 314 -13.32 30.43 5.74
N TYR A 315 -13.66 29.20 6.14
CA TYR A 315 -13.97 28.08 5.24
C TYR A 315 -15.34 27.50 5.54
N ARG A 316 -15.86 26.77 4.57
CA ARG A 316 -17.04 25.94 4.74
C ARG A 316 -16.73 24.77 5.68
N VAL A 317 -17.56 24.59 6.70
CA VAL A 317 -17.50 23.44 7.61
C VAL A 317 -18.81 22.68 7.55
N VAL A 318 -18.77 21.45 7.04
CA VAL A 318 -19.92 20.55 7.01
C VAL A 318 -20.09 19.91 8.38
N LEU A 319 -21.32 19.98 8.90
CA LEU A 319 -21.76 19.42 10.16
C LEU A 319 -22.51 18.11 9.91
N LYS A 320 -22.17 17.06 10.65
CA LYS A 320 -23.00 15.85 10.78
C LYS A 320 -23.54 15.77 12.20
N ALA A 321 -24.85 15.83 12.38
CA ALA A 321 -25.54 15.48 13.61
C ALA A 321 -26.00 14.03 13.54
N GLU A 322 -25.49 13.17 14.40
CA GLU A 322 -25.83 11.75 14.46
C GLU A 322 -26.33 11.42 15.86
N ILE A 323 -27.55 10.87 15.95
CA ILE A 323 -28.16 10.41 17.18
C ILE A 323 -28.18 8.88 17.16
N MET A 324 -27.62 8.29 18.18
CA MET A 324 -27.49 6.83 18.36
C MET A 324 -27.91 6.45 19.79
N ALA A 325 -28.07 5.15 20.05
CA ALA A 325 -28.36 4.63 21.40
C ALA A 325 -27.29 5.06 22.45
N LEU A 326 -26.03 5.26 22.01
CA LEU A 326 -24.93 5.73 22.87
C LEU A 326 -24.89 7.25 23.07
N GLY A 327 -25.83 8.00 22.47
CA GLY A 327 -25.93 9.46 22.56
C GLY A 327 -25.62 10.19 21.25
N ASP A 328 -25.42 11.50 21.39
CA ASP A 328 -25.16 12.41 20.28
C ASP A 328 -23.69 12.30 19.78
N ASN A 329 -23.53 12.31 18.50
CA ASN A 329 -22.20 12.21 17.87
C ASN A 329 -22.05 13.27 16.76
N PRO A 330 -21.82 14.55 17.13
CA PRO A 330 -21.51 15.59 16.14
C PRO A 330 -20.13 15.36 15.52
N ARG A 331 -20.03 15.53 14.20
CA ARG A 331 -18.78 15.47 13.46
C ARG A 331 -18.67 16.65 12.51
N PHE A 332 -17.45 17.05 12.23
CA PHE A 332 -17.15 18.24 11.45
C PHE A 332 -16.12 17.92 10.37
N VAL A 333 -16.28 18.52 9.22
CA VAL A 333 -15.36 18.44 8.08
C VAL A 333 -15.18 19.82 7.50
N VAL A 334 -13.94 20.29 7.37
CA VAL A 334 -13.61 21.55 6.72
C VAL A 334 -13.21 21.31 5.28
N THR A 335 -13.64 22.21 4.38
CA THR A 335 -13.37 22.06 2.95
C THR A 335 -13.32 23.41 2.24
N SER A 336 -12.59 23.46 1.11
CA SER A 336 -12.63 24.54 0.13
C SER A 336 -13.70 24.33 -0.94
N LEU A 337 -14.23 23.10 -1.09
CA LEU A 337 -15.27 22.79 -2.08
C LEU A 337 -16.57 23.55 -1.79
N VAL A 338 -17.07 24.27 -2.78
CA VAL A 338 -18.31 25.03 -2.71
C VAL A 338 -19.51 24.10 -2.99
N ASP A 339 -19.42 23.31 -4.03
CA ASP A 339 -20.30 22.19 -4.35
C ASP A 339 -19.67 20.90 -3.77
N PRO A 340 -20.34 19.91 -3.39
CA PRO A 340 -21.74 19.47 -3.43
C PRO A 340 -22.51 19.78 -2.13
N ALA A 341 -23.79 19.30 -2.05
CA ALA A 341 -24.60 19.37 -0.83
C ALA A 341 -23.92 18.74 0.40
N PRO A 342 -24.17 19.22 1.64
CA PRO A 342 -23.47 18.77 2.85
C PRO A 342 -23.49 17.26 3.07
N GLU A 343 -24.62 16.59 2.85
CA GLU A 343 -24.75 15.14 2.97
C GLU A 343 -23.87 14.39 1.96
N ALA A 344 -23.91 14.78 0.68
CA ALA A 344 -23.11 14.15 -0.38
C ALA A 344 -21.60 14.37 -0.12
N LEU A 345 -21.21 15.59 0.29
CA LEU A 345 -19.82 15.89 0.62
C LEU A 345 -19.32 15.03 1.79
N TYR A 346 -20.13 14.92 2.84
CA TYR A 346 -19.72 14.14 4.01
C TYR A 346 -19.74 12.63 3.72
N ARG A 347 -20.87 12.11 3.18
CA ARG A 347 -21.09 10.67 3.02
C ARG A 347 -20.29 10.07 1.85
N ASP A 348 -20.31 10.75 0.69
CA ASP A 348 -19.81 10.17 -0.54
C ASP A 348 -18.35 10.57 -0.82
N LEU A 349 -17.93 11.77 -0.38
CA LEU A 349 -16.53 12.20 -0.55
C LEU A 349 -15.68 11.95 0.70
N TYR A 350 -16.07 12.51 1.87
CA TYR A 350 -15.21 12.40 3.05
C TYR A 350 -15.18 10.99 3.64
N CYS A 351 -16.32 10.32 3.81
CA CYS A 351 -16.34 8.96 4.38
C CYS A 351 -15.69 7.92 3.47
N ALA A 352 -15.59 8.15 2.17
CA ALA A 352 -14.85 7.28 1.26
C ALA A 352 -13.36 7.16 1.62
N ARG A 353 -12.80 8.10 2.40
CA ARG A 353 -11.47 8.00 3.01
C ARG A 353 -11.28 6.71 3.84
N GLY A 354 -12.34 6.15 4.39
CA GLY A 354 -12.26 4.88 5.11
C GLY A 354 -11.65 3.72 4.31
N GLN A 355 -11.59 3.83 2.98
CA GLN A 355 -10.89 2.85 2.14
C GLN A 355 -9.36 2.97 2.24
N ASP A 356 -8.82 4.15 2.53
CA ASP A 356 -7.40 4.38 2.72
C ASP A 356 -6.83 3.53 3.87
N GLU A 357 -7.58 3.39 4.96
CA GLU A 357 -7.21 2.49 6.06
C GLU A 357 -7.05 1.03 5.58
N ASN A 358 -7.86 0.57 4.61
CA ASN A 358 -7.74 -0.77 4.04
C ASN A 358 -6.50 -0.88 3.14
N PHE A 359 -6.16 0.17 2.40
CA PHE A 359 -4.96 0.19 1.57
C PHE A 359 -3.70 0.19 2.44
N ILE A 360 -3.67 1.00 3.50
CA ILE A 360 -2.58 1.01 4.49
C ILE A 360 -2.46 -0.35 5.17
N LYS A 361 -3.57 -0.96 5.60
CA LYS A 361 -3.58 -2.31 6.19
C LYS A 361 -3.02 -3.35 5.22
N ALA A 362 -3.33 -3.25 3.93
CA ALA A 362 -2.78 -4.17 2.92
C ALA A 362 -1.26 -4.02 2.78
N VAL A 363 -0.74 -2.80 2.72
CA VAL A 363 0.73 -2.57 2.68
C VAL A 363 1.38 -3.00 4.00
N LYS A 364 0.76 -2.72 5.13
CA LYS A 364 1.31 -2.98 6.46
C LYS A 364 1.23 -4.45 6.85
N ASN A 365 0.04 -5.04 6.79
CA ASN A 365 -0.20 -6.38 7.31
C ASN A 365 0.12 -7.47 6.28
N ASP A 366 -0.26 -7.27 5.01
CA ASP A 366 -0.09 -8.30 3.98
C ASP A 366 1.34 -8.31 3.42
N LEU A 367 2.01 -7.15 3.42
CA LEU A 367 3.36 -6.98 2.86
C LEU A 367 4.40 -6.54 3.90
N ALA A 368 3.99 -6.50 5.19
CA ALA A 368 4.84 -6.25 6.34
C ALA A 368 5.71 -4.98 6.22
N SER A 369 5.13 -3.86 5.76
CA SER A 369 5.87 -2.60 5.63
C SER A 369 6.33 -2.03 6.96
N ASP A 370 5.69 -2.43 8.07
CA ASP A 370 6.05 -2.05 9.43
C ASP A 370 7.23 -2.86 10.01
N ARG A 371 7.80 -3.78 9.23
CA ARG A 371 8.99 -4.53 9.63
C ARG A 371 10.27 -3.69 9.45
N THR A 372 10.35 -2.60 10.19
CA THR A 372 11.45 -1.64 10.18
C THR A 372 12.50 -2.05 11.23
N SER A 373 13.20 -3.15 11.01
CA SER A 373 14.08 -3.79 12.00
C SER A 373 15.57 -3.40 11.89
N ASP A 374 15.96 -2.49 11.00
CA ASP A 374 17.32 -1.98 10.91
C ASP A 374 17.55 -0.85 11.92
N HIS A 375 18.82 -0.64 12.33
CA HIS A 375 19.18 0.49 13.18
C HIS A 375 19.09 1.81 12.42
N ALA A 376 19.52 1.84 11.16
CA ALA A 376 19.57 3.05 10.35
C ALA A 376 18.18 3.43 9.79
N PHE A 377 17.80 4.69 9.93
CA PHE A 377 16.52 5.22 9.44
C PHE A 377 16.35 5.08 7.93
N LEU A 378 17.40 5.34 7.15
CA LEU A 378 17.34 5.26 5.68
C LEU A 378 17.20 3.83 5.18
N ALA A 379 17.79 2.85 5.89
CA ALA A 379 17.60 1.43 5.60
C ALA A 379 16.14 1.02 5.78
N ASN A 380 15.51 1.41 6.90
CA ASN A 380 14.10 1.18 7.15
C ASN A 380 13.20 1.89 6.11
N HIS A 381 13.60 3.06 5.63
CA HIS A 381 12.87 3.75 4.57
C HIS A 381 12.90 2.96 3.25
N LEU A 382 14.04 2.35 2.88
CA LEU A 382 14.08 1.47 1.70
C LEU A 382 13.22 0.22 1.89
N ARG A 383 13.17 -0.36 3.09
CA ARG A 383 12.30 -1.50 3.40
C ARG A 383 10.82 -1.16 3.24
N LEU A 384 10.39 0.03 3.68
CA LEU A 384 9.06 0.55 3.37
C LEU A 384 8.82 0.60 1.85
N PHE A 385 9.78 1.05 1.06
CA PHE A 385 9.65 1.10 -0.40
C PHE A 385 9.58 -0.28 -1.06
N TYR A 386 10.22 -1.32 -0.51
CA TYR A 386 10.03 -2.68 -1.01
C TYR A 386 8.57 -3.14 -0.90
N ALA A 387 7.94 -2.90 0.25
CA ALA A 387 6.54 -3.22 0.46
C ALA A 387 5.62 -2.37 -0.44
N CYS A 388 5.89 -1.08 -0.59
CA CYS A 388 5.16 -0.19 -1.49
C CYS A 388 5.26 -0.64 -2.96
N ALA A 389 6.45 -1.06 -3.41
CA ALA A 389 6.65 -1.58 -4.77
C ALA A 389 5.94 -2.93 -4.96
N ALA A 390 6.00 -3.82 -3.98
CA ALA A 390 5.26 -5.07 -3.98
C ALA A 390 3.74 -4.84 -4.07
N TYR A 391 3.22 -3.87 -3.30
CA TYR A 391 1.82 -3.45 -3.38
C TYR A 391 1.45 -2.97 -4.78
N ASN A 392 2.26 -2.08 -5.38
CA ASN A 392 1.99 -1.56 -6.72
C ASN A 392 2.00 -2.66 -7.79
N LEU A 393 2.92 -3.63 -7.71
CA LEU A 393 2.92 -4.78 -8.63
C LEU A 393 1.67 -5.65 -8.45
N ILE A 394 1.27 -5.97 -7.23
CA ILE A 394 0.06 -6.76 -6.95
C ILE A 394 -1.19 -5.98 -7.37
N HIS A 395 -1.24 -4.68 -7.11
CA HIS A 395 -2.34 -3.82 -7.52
C HIS A 395 -2.46 -3.79 -9.06
N SER A 396 -1.35 -3.60 -9.77
CA SER A 396 -1.32 -3.63 -11.24
C SER A 396 -1.73 -4.99 -11.80
N LEU A 397 -1.26 -6.10 -11.19
CA LEU A 397 -1.73 -7.44 -11.55
C LEU A 397 -3.25 -7.54 -11.44
N ARG A 398 -3.82 -7.11 -10.32
CA ARG A 398 -5.25 -7.15 -10.06
C ARG A 398 -6.02 -6.30 -11.08
N GLU A 399 -5.59 -5.07 -11.30
CA GLU A 399 -6.26 -4.11 -12.18
C GLU A 399 -6.23 -4.58 -13.65
N ASN A 400 -5.06 -5.05 -14.12
CA ASN A 400 -4.86 -5.37 -15.54
C ASN A 400 -5.30 -6.79 -15.92
N THR A 401 -5.27 -7.75 -14.99
CA THR A 401 -5.52 -9.15 -15.33
C THR A 401 -6.66 -9.81 -14.57
N LEU A 402 -7.02 -9.31 -13.37
CA LEU A 402 -8.02 -9.93 -12.50
C LEU A 402 -9.33 -9.14 -12.44
N CYS A 403 -9.46 -8.00 -13.11
CA CYS A 403 -10.60 -7.08 -13.01
C CYS A 403 -11.96 -7.71 -13.39
N HIS A 404 -11.98 -8.79 -14.17
CA HIS A 404 -13.20 -9.51 -14.57
C HIS A 404 -13.24 -10.93 -13.98
N THR A 405 -12.65 -11.15 -12.82
CA THR A 405 -12.58 -12.43 -12.15
C THR A 405 -13.10 -12.31 -10.71
N GLU A 406 -13.23 -13.43 -10.03
CA GLU A 406 -13.56 -13.48 -8.61
C GLU A 406 -12.53 -12.77 -7.70
N LEU A 407 -11.31 -12.52 -8.21
CA LEU A 407 -10.24 -11.83 -7.51
C LEU A 407 -10.19 -10.31 -7.80
N ALA A 408 -11.13 -9.76 -8.55
CA ALA A 408 -11.17 -8.34 -8.91
C ALA A 408 -11.10 -7.38 -7.70
N LYS A 409 -11.69 -7.78 -6.58
CA LYS A 409 -11.70 -7.00 -5.32
C LYS A 409 -10.87 -7.67 -4.20
N ALA A 410 -10.02 -8.64 -4.56
CA ALA A 410 -9.24 -9.38 -3.57
C ALA A 410 -8.17 -8.49 -2.92
N GLN A 411 -7.98 -8.69 -1.62
CA GLN A 411 -6.84 -8.11 -0.89
C GLN A 411 -5.54 -8.79 -1.32
N PRO A 412 -4.37 -8.12 -1.19
CA PRO A 412 -3.08 -8.69 -1.56
C PRO A 412 -2.84 -10.08 -0.97
N ILE A 413 -3.13 -10.30 0.31
CA ILE A 413 -2.97 -11.62 0.94
C ILE A 413 -3.75 -12.72 0.23
N SER A 414 -4.96 -12.42 -0.25
CA SER A 414 -5.77 -13.40 -0.98
C SER A 414 -5.15 -13.76 -2.33
N ILE A 415 -4.56 -12.78 -3.02
CA ILE A 415 -3.84 -12.98 -4.28
C ILE A 415 -2.56 -13.80 -4.01
N ILE A 416 -1.81 -13.46 -2.98
CA ILE A 416 -0.60 -14.18 -2.57
C ILE A 416 -0.92 -15.66 -2.32
N LEU A 417 -1.91 -15.94 -1.49
CA LEU A 417 -2.26 -17.32 -1.11
C LEU A 417 -2.84 -18.13 -2.29
N LYS A 418 -3.63 -17.51 -3.17
CA LYS A 418 -4.31 -18.22 -4.26
C LYS A 418 -3.50 -18.34 -5.54
N LEU A 419 -2.66 -17.34 -5.86
CA LEU A 419 -1.93 -17.28 -7.13
C LEU A 419 -0.41 -17.36 -6.97
N PHE A 420 0.16 -16.85 -5.86
CA PHE A 420 1.60 -16.82 -5.73
C PHE A 420 2.14 -18.06 -5.03
N LYS A 421 1.48 -18.52 -3.98
CA LYS A 421 1.87 -19.70 -3.20
C LYS A 421 1.41 -21.00 -3.86
N LEU A 422 1.85 -21.21 -5.10
CA LEU A 422 1.60 -22.45 -5.84
C LEU A 422 2.89 -23.25 -5.99
N ALA A 423 2.84 -24.52 -5.62
CA ALA A 423 3.95 -25.43 -5.80
C ALA A 423 4.22 -25.67 -7.28
N VAL A 424 5.48 -25.60 -7.67
CA VAL A 424 5.91 -25.86 -9.04
C VAL A 424 7.24 -26.60 -9.05
N ARG A 425 7.32 -27.69 -9.82
CA ARG A 425 8.56 -28.41 -10.08
C ARG A 425 9.21 -27.86 -11.35
N VAL A 426 10.48 -27.48 -11.25
CA VAL A 426 11.28 -26.94 -12.33
C VAL A 426 12.15 -28.03 -12.92
N VAL A 427 12.07 -28.22 -14.23
CA VAL A 427 12.91 -29.17 -14.98
C VAL A 427 13.64 -28.40 -16.08
N GLN A 428 14.95 -28.46 -16.06
CA GLN A 428 15.82 -27.80 -17.04
C GLN A 428 16.33 -28.82 -18.05
N TYR A 429 16.12 -28.55 -19.32
CA TYR A 429 16.69 -29.26 -20.45
C TYR A 429 17.78 -28.40 -21.09
N LYS A 430 18.43 -28.89 -22.11
CA LYS A 430 19.51 -28.19 -22.81
C LYS A 430 19.03 -26.86 -23.44
N ASP A 431 17.81 -26.84 -23.96
CA ASP A 431 17.22 -25.77 -24.78
C ASP A 431 15.95 -25.17 -24.21
N ARG A 432 15.44 -25.71 -23.11
CA ARG A 432 14.15 -25.26 -22.52
C ARG A 432 14.06 -25.55 -21.05
N ILE A 433 13.22 -24.78 -20.38
CA ILE A 433 12.81 -24.98 -18.99
C ILE A 433 11.32 -25.32 -18.97
N LYS A 434 10.95 -26.38 -18.25
CA LYS A 434 9.57 -26.80 -18.09
C LYS A 434 9.14 -26.67 -16.65
N LEU A 435 7.99 -26.03 -16.43
CA LEU A 435 7.37 -25.80 -15.13
C LEU A 435 6.17 -26.73 -14.99
N HIS A 436 6.18 -27.60 -13.98
CA HIS A 436 5.10 -28.52 -13.71
C HIS A 436 4.32 -28.06 -12.46
N LEU A 437 3.14 -27.51 -12.68
CA LEU A 437 2.17 -27.19 -11.63
C LEU A 437 1.34 -28.43 -11.27
N PRO A 438 0.74 -28.50 -10.06
CA PRO A 438 -0.14 -29.59 -9.69
C PRO A 438 -1.30 -29.75 -10.69
N SER A 439 -1.58 -30.98 -11.10
CA SER A 439 -2.70 -31.28 -12.03
C SER A 439 -4.06 -30.89 -11.42
N SER A 440 -4.17 -30.91 -10.08
CA SER A 440 -5.34 -30.52 -9.30
C SER A 440 -5.40 -29.03 -8.95
N CYS A 441 -4.57 -28.18 -9.61
CA CYS A 441 -4.55 -26.73 -9.33
C CYS A 441 -5.96 -26.12 -9.53
N PRO A 442 -6.57 -25.53 -8.48
CA PRO A 442 -7.95 -25.04 -8.56
C PRO A 442 -8.10 -23.78 -9.41
N VAL A 443 -6.99 -23.04 -9.65
CA VAL A 443 -6.97 -21.78 -10.40
C VAL A 443 -6.35 -21.93 -11.80
N LYS A 444 -6.37 -23.13 -12.38
CA LYS A 444 -5.74 -23.44 -13.67
C LYS A 444 -6.17 -22.52 -14.80
N GLU A 445 -7.48 -22.33 -14.98
CA GLU A 445 -8.05 -21.48 -16.04
C GLU A 445 -7.67 -20.01 -15.83
N LEU A 446 -7.72 -19.55 -14.58
CA LEU A 446 -7.32 -18.21 -14.21
C LEU A 446 -5.83 -17.95 -14.53
N LEU A 447 -4.94 -18.92 -14.24
CA LEU A 447 -3.52 -18.82 -14.55
C LEU A 447 -3.27 -18.75 -16.07
N HIS A 448 -3.99 -19.51 -16.89
CA HIS A 448 -3.90 -19.40 -18.34
C HIS A 448 -4.21 -18.00 -18.80
N ARG A 449 -5.35 -17.44 -18.37
CA ARG A 449 -5.77 -16.08 -18.72
C ARG A 449 -4.77 -15.02 -18.25
N VAL A 450 -4.32 -15.09 -17.00
CA VAL A 450 -3.37 -14.14 -16.42
C VAL A 450 -2.04 -14.19 -17.19
N THR A 451 -1.53 -15.38 -17.47
CA THR A 451 -0.27 -15.57 -18.19
C THR A 451 -0.39 -15.04 -19.62
N GLU A 452 -1.51 -15.28 -20.29
CA GLU A 452 -1.78 -14.76 -21.62
C GLU A 452 -1.75 -13.23 -21.65
N LEU A 453 -2.47 -12.57 -20.72
CA LEU A 453 -2.49 -11.11 -20.61
C LEU A 453 -1.12 -10.51 -20.28
N LEU A 454 -0.31 -11.20 -19.48
CA LEU A 454 1.01 -10.71 -19.08
C LEU A 454 2.08 -10.87 -20.16
N TYR A 455 2.05 -11.94 -20.96
CA TYR A 455 3.17 -12.31 -21.82
C TYR A 455 2.85 -12.32 -23.32
N LEU A 456 1.59 -12.48 -23.72
CA LEU A 456 1.19 -12.53 -25.14
C LEU A 456 0.71 -11.17 -25.68
N VAL A 457 0.19 -10.30 -24.83
CA VAL A 457 -0.11 -8.91 -25.20
C VAL A 457 1.20 -8.13 -25.23
N ARG A 458 1.65 -7.70 -26.42
CA ARG A 458 2.84 -6.83 -26.55
C ARG A 458 2.60 -5.55 -25.73
N PRO A 459 3.55 -5.13 -24.87
CA PRO A 459 3.49 -3.83 -24.25
C PRO A 459 3.37 -2.75 -25.35
N PRO A 460 2.64 -1.65 -25.13
CA PRO A 460 2.67 -0.52 -26.03
C PRO A 460 4.12 -0.06 -26.19
N ALA A 461 4.56 0.13 -27.42
CA ALA A 461 5.89 0.63 -27.71
C ALA A 461 6.08 1.94 -26.95
N LEU A 462 7.07 2.01 -26.08
CA LEU A 462 7.52 3.25 -25.47
C LEU A 462 8.01 4.16 -26.60
N THR A 463 7.19 5.14 -26.97
CA THR A 463 7.54 6.25 -27.88
C THR A 463 8.18 7.38 -27.11
#